data_6beee79360e476a515ab9608b0d63c9b
#
_entry.id   6beee79360e476a515ab9608b0d63c9b
#
_cell.length_a   1.000
_cell.length_b   1.000
_cell.length_c   1.000
_cell.angle_alpha   90.00
_cell.angle_beta   90.00
_cell.angle_gamma   90.00
#
_symmetry.space_group_name_H-M   'P 1'
#
loop_
_entity.id
_entity.type
_entity.pdbx_description
1 polymer ?
#
loop_
_entity_poly.entity_id
_entity_poly.type
_entity_poly.pdbx_seq_one_letter_code
_entity_poly.pdbx_strand_id
1 'polypeptide(L)'
;KMAMGDHQKELYARAYREYERRLHDANALDFDDLICKTVQLFKENPDILEYYQNRFKYIMVDEYQDTNTAQFRLIHLLASTKGDNGETLHNLCVVGDDDQSIYKFRGANIKNILNFENSYPETEVIKLEENYRSTQNILDAANAVIKNNQVRKDKALWTQHEKGDLIYLSQFDSDYDEASSIAAAIAAVTRSGQADYKDFAILYRTNAQSRIFEEKLVTNNIPYRIVGAVNFYQRKEIKDMLAYLRTIENGLDDISVKRIINVPKRGIGLTTIDRITSYAIEHETSFYGALQNCDYIDGVKRSTGKINSFVNLIESFKRHLEMDGYGLDDLIKEIIDETGYVKLLEEEDTEEAKGRIENIEELVNKIASYIESCDDEEPSLSGFLEEIALVADIDNVDESNDLVLLMTLHLSLIHISEPTR
;
A
#
# COMPACT_ATOMS: atom_id res chain seq x y z
N LYS A 1 20.90 -17.79 -14.47
CA LYS A 1 21.35 -19.19 -14.34
C LYS A 1 20.24 -20.21 -13.98
N MET A 2 18.95 -19.81 -14.05
CA MET A 2 17.82 -20.67 -13.60
C MET A 2 17.06 -21.42 -14.72
N ALA A 3 17.42 -21.32 -15.97
CA ALA A 3 16.53 -21.75 -17.05
C ALA A 3 17.15 -22.72 -18.06
N MET A 4 18.08 -23.57 -17.67
CA MET A 4 18.50 -24.64 -18.60
C MET A 4 17.73 -25.92 -18.26
N GLY A 5 16.74 -26.29 -19.07
CA GLY A 5 16.09 -27.60 -19.11
C GLY A 5 14.59 -27.66 -18.82
N ASP A 6 13.90 -26.51 -18.60
CA ASP A 6 12.46 -26.48 -18.32
C ASP A 6 11.81 -25.32 -19.11
N HIS A 7 11.05 -25.64 -20.13
CA HIS A 7 10.39 -24.67 -21.01
C HIS A 7 9.52 -23.65 -20.25
N GLN A 8 8.90 -24.06 -19.15
CA GLN A 8 8.09 -23.18 -18.32
C GLN A 8 8.97 -22.15 -17.58
N LYS A 9 10.14 -22.55 -17.10
CA LYS A 9 11.10 -21.61 -16.46
C LYS A 9 11.70 -20.64 -17.47
N GLU A 10 11.92 -21.08 -18.71
CA GLU A 10 12.33 -20.18 -19.79
C GLU A 10 11.27 -19.13 -20.10
N LEU A 11 9.99 -19.52 -20.13
CA LEU A 11 8.89 -18.60 -20.35
C LEU A 11 8.82 -17.53 -19.22
N TYR A 12 8.90 -17.97 -17.96
CA TYR A 12 8.94 -17.05 -16.81
C TYR A 12 10.16 -16.13 -16.87
N ALA A 13 11.33 -16.65 -17.21
CA ALA A 13 12.54 -15.83 -17.34
C ALA A 13 12.45 -14.80 -18.48
N ARG A 14 11.73 -15.10 -19.55
CA ARG A 14 11.46 -14.15 -20.65
C ARG A 14 10.45 -13.08 -20.21
N ALA A 15 9.36 -13.48 -19.58
CA ALA A 15 8.35 -12.56 -19.07
C ALA A 15 8.96 -11.59 -18.03
N TYR A 16 9.77 -12.11 -17.11
CA TYR A 16 10.45 -11.30 -16.11
C TYR A 16 11.41 -10.28 -16.73
N ARG A 17 12.23 -10.70 -17.72
CA ARG A 17 13.13 -9.77 -18.42
C ARG A 17 12.37 -8.66 -19.16
N GLU A 18 11.24 -8.99 -19.77
CA GLU A 18 10.41 -8.00 -20.45
C GLU A 18 9.74 -7.07 -19.46
N TYR A 19 9.32 -7.56 -18.28
CA TYR A 19 8.81 -6.75 -17.18
C TYR A 19 9.85 -5.74 -16.67
N GLU A 20 11.07 -6.20 -16.35
CA GLU A 20 12.19 -5.34 -15.93
C GLU A 20 12.53 -4.29 -16.99
N ARG A 21 12.54 -4.68 -18.27
CA ARG A 21 12.79 -3.75 -19.37
C ARG A 21 11.73 -2.64 -19.40
N ARG A 22 10.45 -3.00 -19.23
CA ARG A 22 9.35 -2.02 -19.23
C ARG A 22 9.40 -1.09 -18.02
N LEU A 23 9.76 -1.57 -16.84
CA LEU A 23 9.97 -0.72 -15.68
C LEU A 23 11.09 0.29 -15.97
N HIS A 24 12.21 -0.18 -16.50
CA HIS A 24 13.34 0.68 -16.87
C HIS A 24 12.92 1.74 -17.92
N ASP A 25 12.23 1.33 -18.99
CA ASP A 25 11.79 2.23 -20.05
C ASP A 25 10.77 3.26 -19.55
N ALA A 26 9.96 2.90 -18.55
CA ALA A 26 9.01 3.79 -17.90
C ALA A 26 9.65 4.69 -16.81
N ASN A 27 10.96 4.53 -16.56
CA ASN A 27 11.67 5.16 -15.42
C ASN A 27 10.93 4.94 -14.10
N ALA A 28 10.49 3.70 -13.86
CA ALA A 28 9.70 3.29 -12.71
C ALA A 28 10.38 2.16 -11.94
N LEU A 29 10.03 2.04 -10.67
CA LEU A 29 10.42 0.94 -9.77
C LEU A 29 9.16 0.28 -9.25
N ASP A 30 9.21 -1.02 -9.01
CA ASP A 30 8.19 -1.69 -8.20
C ASP A 30 8.60 -1.75 -6.72
N PHE A 31 7.71 -2.26 -5.86
CA PHE A 31 8.01 -2.35 -4.43
C PHE A 31 9.21 -3.24 -4.09
N ASP A 32 9.45 -4.29 -4.86
CA ASP A 32 10.60 -5.17 -4.67
C ASP A 32 11.90 -4.46 -5.06
N ASP A 33 11.85 -3.63 -6.11
CA ASP A 33 12.96 -2.81 -6.56
C ASP A 33 13.42 -1.81 -5.50
N LEU A 34 12.51 -1.19 -4.74
CA LEU A 34 12.86 -0.24 -3.68
C LEU A 34 13.88 -0.84 -2.70
N ILE A 35 13.75 -2.11 -2.37
CA ILE A 35 14.69 -2.80 -1.48
C ILE A 35 15.85 -3.39 -2.28
N CYS A 36 15.58 -4.09 -3.38
CA CYS A 36 16.60 -4.82 -4.12
C CYS A 36 17.61 -3.88 -4.79
N LYS A 37 17.17 -2.79 -5.40
CA LYS A 37 18.04 -1.77 -6.02
C LYS A 37 18.81 -1.00 -4.95
N THR A 38 18.23 -0.70 -3.79
CA THR A 38 18.96 -0.08 -2.68
C THR A 38 20.07 -1.00 -2.15
N VAL A 39 19.79 -2.29 -1.97
CA VAL A 39 20.82 -3.28 -1.59
C VAL A 39 21.91 -3.36 -2.66
N GLN A 40 21.57 -3.30 -3.93
CA GLN A 40 22.54 -3.29 -5.04
C GLN A 40 23.38 -2.01 -5.01
N LEU A 41 22.74 -0.84 -4.89
CA LEU A 41 23.39 0.46 -4.80
C LEU A 41 24.46 0.47 -3.70
N PHE A 42 24.11 0.03 -2.50
CA PHE A 42 25.03 -0.03 -1.37
C PHE A 42 26.19 -0.99 -1.56
N LYS A 43 25.99 -2.10 -2.29
CA LYS A 43 27.06 -3.05 -2.61
C LYS A 43 28.01 -2.55 -3.67
N GLU A 44 27.52 -1.81 -4.64
CA GLU A 44 28.29 -1.30 -5.77
C GLU A 44 28.96 0.04 -5.45
N ASN A 45 28.45 0.79 -4.44
CA ASN A 45 28.94 2.11 -4.05
C ASN A 45 29.18 2.17 -2.54
N PRO A 46 30.35 1.72 -2.07
CA PRO A 46 30.69 1.71 -0.64
C PRO A 46 30.69 3.08 0.03
N ASP A 47 30.97 4.13 -0.70
CA ASP A 47 30.96 5.52 -0.24
C ASP A 47 29.54 5.98 0.10
N ILE A 48 28.56 5.60 -0.71
CA ILE A 48 27.14 5.85 -0.42
C ILE A 48 26.69 5.06 0.81
N LEU A 49 27.08 3.79 0.91
CA LEU A 49 26.79 2.98 2.10
C LEU A 49 27.37 3.61 3.36
N GLU A 50 28.63 4.03 3.34
CA GLU A 50 29.31 4.67 4.47
C GLU A 50 28.61 5.97 4.88
N TYR A 51 28.14 6.77 3.92
CA TYR A 51 27.35 7.98 4.19
C TYR A 51 26.10 7.64 5.01
N TYR A 52 25.31 6.65 4.59
CA TYR A 52 24.09 6.27 5.31
C TYR A 52 24.35 5.56 6.64
N GLN A 53 25.42 4.76 6.76
CA GLN A 53 25.84 4.17 8.02
C GLN A 53 26.22 5.25 9.05
N ASN A 54 26.87 6.33 8.60
CA ASN A 54 27.21 7.47 9.46
C ASN A 54 25.99 8.33 9.81
N ARG A 55 24.99 8.38 8.94
CA ARG A 55 23.73 9.11 9.17
C ARG A 55 22.81 8.36 10.13
N PHE A 56 22.64 7.06 9.96
CA PHE A 56 21.77 6.22 10.79
C PHE A 56 22.57 5.53 11.89
N LYS A 57 22.80 6.26 12.97
CA LYS A 57 23.60 5.76 14.11
C LYS A 57 22.90 4.69 14.94
N TYR A 58 21.58 4.69 14.95
CA TYR A 58 20.71 3.75 15.66
C TYR A 58 19.68 3.21 14.69
N ILE A 59 19.61 1.90 14.56
CA ILE A 59 18.64 1.23 13.70
C ILE A 59 17.76 0.38 14.60
N MET A 60 16.46 0.64 14.53
CA MET A 60 15.43 -0.12 15.26
C MET A 60 14.48 -0.73 14.24
N VAL A 61 14.18 -2.02 14.37
CA VAL A 61 13.28 -2.74 13.47
C VAL A 61 12.23 -3.43 14.31
N ASP A 62 10.99 -3.06 14.04
CA ASP A 62 9.82 -3.69 14.64
C ASP A 62 9.30 -4.84 13.76
N GLU A 63 8.46 -5.71 14.33
CA GLU A 63 7.87 -6.88 13.64
C GLU A 63 8.91 -7.71 12.86
N TYR A 64 10.08 -7.89 13.45
CA TYR A 64 11.24 -8.46 12.75
C TYR A 64 11.00 -9.89 12.24
N GLN A 65 10.05 -10.64 12.82
CA GLN A 65 9.64 -11.98 12.37
C GLN A 65 9.05 -11.98 10.96
N ASP A 66 8.52 -10.84 10.48
CA ASP A 66 7.90 -10.72 9.16
C ASP A 66 8.86 -10.22 8.09
N THR A 67 10.12 -9.98 8.45
CA THR A 67 11.14 -9.56 7.48
C THR A 67 11.49 -10.66 6.49
N ASN A 68 11.66 -10.28 5.22
CA ASN A 68 12.17 -11.17 4.18
C ASN A 68 13.72 -11.10 4.07
N THR A 69 14.29 -11.91 3.18
CA THR A 69 15.76 -11.98 3.00
C THR A 69 16.35 -10.67 2.43
N ALA A 70 15.61 -9.94 1.61
CA ALA A 70 16.10 -8.67 1.03
C ALA A 70 16.12 -7.58 2.09
N GLN A 71 15.05 -7.47 2.89
CA GLN A 71 14.99 -6.57 4.05
C GLN A 71 16.10 -6.89 5.07
N PHE A 72 16.28 -8.17 5.42
CA PHE A 72 17.41 -8.57 6.27
C PHE A 72 18.76 -8.07 5.72
N ARG A 73 19.00 -8.23 4.42
CA ARG A 73 20.26 -7.78 3.80
C ARG A 73 20.44 -6.26 3.85
N LEU A 74 19.37 -5.51 3.63
CA LEU A 74 19.39 -4.05 3.73
C LEU A 74 19.74 -3.60 5.15
N ILE A 75 19.05 -4.15 6.15
CA ILE A 75 19.28 -3.89 7.57
C ILE A 75 20.72 -4.23 7.94
N HIS A 76 21.18 -5.41 7.55
CA HIS A 76 22.54 -5.88 7.85
C HIS A 76 23.63 -4.96 7.24
N LEU A 77 23.46 -4.49 6.00
CA LEU A 77 24.38 -3.56 5.38
C LEU A 77 24.45 -2.22 6.14
N LEU A 78 23.29 -1.67 6.49
CA LEU A 78 23.21 -0.39 7.19
C LEU A 78 23.72 -0.48 8.63
N ALA A 79 23.42 -1.56 9.34
CA ALA A 79 23.77 -1.73 10.75
C ALA A 79 25.25 -2.11 10.96
N SER A 80 25.94 -2.65 9.95
CA SER A 80 27.31 -3.16 10.08
C SER A 80 28.31 -2.04 9.78
N THR A 81 28.76 -1.33 10.81
CA THR A 81 29.76 -0.26 10.71
C THR A 81 31.14 -0.76 11.14
N LYS A 82 32.19 -0.08 10.70
CA LYS A 82 33.58 -0.37 11.16
C LYS A 82 33.94 0.54 12.33
N GLY A 83 34.32 -0.07 13.44
CA GLY A 83 34.92 0.65 14.56
C GLY A 83 36.33 1.10 14.32
N ASP A 84 36.88 1.93 15.22
CA ASP A 84 38.22 2.52 15.12
C ASP A 84 39.33 1.46 15.07
N ASN A 85 39.12 0.29 15.66
CA ASN A 85 40.05 -0.84 15.69
C ASN A 85 39.86 -1.82 14.53
N GLY A 86 38.92 -1.52 13.58
CA GLY A 86 38.58 -2.37 12.44
C GLY A 86 37.62 -3.51 12.76
N GLU A 87 37.12 -3.60 13.99
CA GLU A 87 36.00 -4.49 14.35
C GLU A 87 34.71 -4.06 13.66
N THR A 88 33.82 -5.02 13.39
CA THR A 88 32.47 -4.72 12.93
C THR A 88 31.57 -4.47 14.13
N LEU A 89 30.99 -3.30 14.18
CA LEU A 89 30.02 -2.89 15.19
C LEU A 89 28.62 -2.95 14.60
N HIS A 90 27.64 -3.38 15.39
CA HIS A 90 26.23 -3.41 15.00
C HIS A 90 25.42 -2.61 16.01
N ASN A 91 24.88 -1.47 15.58
CA ASN A 91 23.98 -0.67 16.40
C ASN A 91 22.51 -0.92 15.98
N LEU A 92 22.06 -2.15 16.23
CA LEU A 92 20.80 -2.68 15.78
C LEU A 92 19.98 -3.17 16.96
N CYS A 93 18.76 -2.68 17.10
CA CYS A 93 17.75 -3.21 17.98
C CYS A 93 16.61 -3.79 17.14
N VAL A 94 16.20 -5.02 17.41
CA VAL A 94 15.05 -5.64 16.76
C VAL A 94 14.02 -6.05 17.79
N VAL A 95 12.75 -5.84 17.49
CA VAL A 95 11.61 -6.28 18.26
C VAL A 95 10.77 -7.20 17.40
N GLY A 96 10.22 -8.25 17.99
CA GLY A 96 9.36 -9.16 17.26
C GLY A 96 8.95 -10.37 18.08
N ASP A 97 7.98 -11.08 17.57
CA ASP A 97 7.40 -12.28 18.16
C ASP A 97 7.36 -13.41 17.13
N ASP A 98 8.21 -14.42 17.28
CA ASP A 98 8.28 -15.57 16.37
C ASP A 98 6.95 -16.34 16.27
N ASP A 99 6.10 -16.28 17.30
CA ASP A 99 4.77 -16.88 17.28
C ASP A 99 3.75 -16.09 16.45
N GLN A 100 4.03 -14.83 16.10
CA GLN A 100 3.17 -13.97 15.27
C GLN A 100 3.62 -13.90 13.81
N SER A 101 4.58 -14.72 13.38
CA SER A 101 5.03 -14.76 11.97
C SER A 101 3.98 -15.38 11.06
N ILE A 102 3.10 -14.56 10.47
CA ILE A 102 1.98 -15.00 9.62
C ILE A 102 2.12 -14.57 8.16
N TYR A 103 3.15 -13.79 7.80
CA TYR A 103 3.37 -13.26 6.44
C TYR A 103 4.29 -14.13 5.57
N LYS A 104 4.44 -15.42 5.88
CA LYS A 104 5.23 -16.37 5.07
C LYS A 104 4.80 -16.38 3.58
N PHE A 105 3.52 -16.22 3.29
CA PHE A 105 2.98 -16.16 1.92
C PHE A 105 3.41 -14.90 1.15
N ARG A 106 3.87 -13.85 1.86
CA ARG A 106 4.48 -12.63 1.29
C ARG A 106 6.02 -12.67 1.31
N GLY A 107 6.61 -13.82 1.62
CA GLY A 107 8.06 -14.01 1.59
C GLY A 107 8.77 -13.78 2.92
N ALA A 108 8.04 -13.54 4.02
CA ALA A 108 8.63 -13.46 5.36
C ALA A 108 9.41 -14.73 5.70
N ASN A 109 10.54 -14.54 6.36
CA ASN A 109 11.44 -15.63 6.73
C ASN A 109 11.68 -15.64 8.24
N ILE A 110 10.90 -16.45 8.94
CA ILE A 110 11.00 -16.62 10.40
C ILE A 110 12.43 -16.92 10.88
N LYS A 111 13.29 -17.50 10.02
CA LYS A 111 14.68 -17.77 10.37
C LYS A 111 15.48 -16.51 10.67
N ASN A 112 15.04 -15.35 10.18
CA ASN A 112 15.71 -14.08 10.46
C ASN A 112 15.68 -13.78 11.97
N ILE A 113 14.53 -13.93 12.63
CA ILE A 113 14.42 -13.72 14.09
C ILE A 113 14.97 -14.91 14.89
N LEU A 114 14.69 -16.14 14.49
CA LEU A 114 15.14 -17.33 15.21
C LEU A 114 16.67 -17.48 15.24
N ASN A 115 17.34 -17.06 14.16
CA ASN A 115 18.79 -17.13 14.01
C ASN A 115 19.50 -15.79 14.25
N PHE A 116 18.82 -14.82 14.83
CA PHE A 116 19.37 -13.48 15.02
C PHE A 116 20.68 -13.50 15.81
N GLU A 117 20.72 -14.23 16.92
CA GLU A 117 21.91 -14.39 17.76
C GLU A 117 23.08 -15.08 17.04
N ASN A 118 22.79 -15.92 16.04
CA ASN A 118 23.84 -16.51 15.20
C ASN A 118 24.43 -15.49 14.21
N SER A 119 23.63 -14.53 13.78
CA SER A 119 24.08 -13.45 12.86
C SER A 119 24.78 -12.30 13.60
N TYR A 120 24.42 -12.11 14.88
CA TYR A 120 24.93 -11.07 15.76
C TYR A 120 25.24 -11.69 17.15
N PRO A 121 26.45 -12.29 17.31
CA PRO A 121 26.77 -13.05 18.54
C PRO A 121 26.83 -12.20 19.82
N GLU A 122 26.98 -10.88 19.68
CA GLU A 122 26.98 -9.91 20.77
C GLU A 122 25.57 -9.53 21.29
N THR A 123 24.52 -10.14 20.72
CA THR A 123 23.12 -9.79 21.02
C THR A 123 22.77 -10.06 22.48
N GLU A 124 22.19 -9.08 23.15
CA GLU A 124 21.46 -9.26 24.39
C GLU A 124 19.96 -9.50 24.10
N VAL A 125 19.41 -10.61 24.57
CA VAL A 125 18.01 -10.99 24.36
C VAL A 125 17.21 -10.67 25.60
N ILE A 126 16.23 -9.76 25.44
CA ILE A 126 15.30 -9.36 26.48
C ILE A 126 13.91 -9.94 26.15
N LYS A 127 13.34 -10.75 27.04
CA LYS A 127 12.00 -11.30 26.87
C LYS A 127 10.97 -10.41 27.55
N LEU A 128 9.99 -9.94 26.79
CA LEU A 128 8.85 -9.16 27.29
C LEU A 128 7.67 -10.13 27.48
N GLU A 129 7.58 -10.75 28.67
CA GLU A 129 6.57 -11.78 28.94
C GLU A 129 5.33 -11.24 29.67
N GLU A 130 5.40 -10.03 30.26
CA GLU A 130 4.23 -9.38 30.85
C GLU A 130 3.37 -8.75 29.77
N ASN A 131 2.10 -9.14 29.72
CA ASN A 131 1.11 -8.61 28.79
C ASN A 131 0.20 -7.63 29.53
N TYR A 132 0.11 -6.41 29.00
CA TYR A 132 -0.69 -5.30 29.55
C TYR A 132 -2.03 -5.09 28.84
N ARG A 133 -2.30 -5.86 27.78
CA ARG A 133 -3.49 -5.70 26.92
C ARG A 133 -4.63 -6.63 27.38
N SER A 134 -4.34 -7.89 27.59
CA SER A 134 -5.33 -8.96 27.69
C SER A 134 -5.51 -9.46 29.13
N THR A 135 -6.72 -9.95 29.41
CA THR A 135 -7.02 -10.67 30.66
C THR A 135 -6.45 -12.09 30.65
N GLN A 136 -6.36 -12.72 31.83
CA GLN A 136 -5.72 -14.02 31.97
C GLN A 136 -6.40 -15.13 31.14
N ASN A 137 -7.73 -15.14 31.05
CA ASN A 137 -8.47 -16.14 30.25
C ASN A 137 -8.07 -16.12 28.77
N ILE A 138 -7.83 -14.94 28.22
CA ILE A 138 -7.39 -14.77 26.82
C ILE A 138 -5.96 -15.31 26.67
N LEU A 139 -5.07 -14.97 27.61
CA LEU A 139 -3.67 -15.44 27.56
C LEU A 139 -3.55 -16.94 27.76
N ASP A 140 -4.36 -17.54 28.62
CA ASP A 140 -4.36 -18.99 28.83
C ASP A 140 -4.77 -19.71 27.54
N ALA A 141 -5.78 -19.22 26.83
CA ALA A 141 -6.19 -19.77 25.57
C ALA A 141 -5.12 -19.58 24.47
N ALA A 142 -4.53 -18.39 24.37
CA ALA A 142 -3.46 -18.09 23.44
C ALA A 142 -2.23 -18.97 23.69
N ASN A 143 -1.79 -19.08 24.95
CA ASN A 143 -0.69 -19.95 25.35
C ASN A 143 -0.98 -21.43 25.05
N ALA A 144 -2.23 -21.89 25.19
CA ALA A 144 -2.62 -23.27 24.86
C ALA A 144 -2.53 -23.53 23.34
N VAL A 145 -3.01 -22.61 22.52
CA VAL A 145 -2.98 -22.72 21.05
C VAL A 145 -1.54 -22.71 20.54
N ILE A 146 -0.71 -21.78 21.04
CA ILE A 146 0.63 -21.56 20.52
C ILE A 146 1.60 -22.69 20.87
N LYS A 147 1.32 -23.51 21.88
CA LYS A 147 2.09 -24.72 22.23
C LYS A 147 2.14 -25.74 21.06
N ASN A 148 1.23 -25.67 20.10
CA ASN A 148 1.26 -26.51 18.91
C ASN A 148 2.39 -26.12 17.94
N ASN A 149 2.95 -24.93 18.04
CA ASN A 149 4.11 -24.53 17.25
C ASN A 149 5.37 -25.27 17.74
N GLN A 150 6.02 -25.96 16.79
CA GLN A 150 7.23 -26.75 17.11
C GLN A 150 8.53 -25.93 17.03
N VAL A 151 8.53 -24.88 16.23
CA VAL A 151 9.72 -24.06 15.96
C VAL A 151 9.47 -22.67 16.52
N ARG A 152 9.83 -22.49 17.81
CA ARG A 152 9.64 -21.24 18.54
C ARG A 152 10.68 -21.08 19.65
N LYS A 153 10.93 -19.83 20.08
CA LYS A 153 11.64 -19.55 21.34
C LYS A 153 10.68 -19.73 22.51
N ASP A 154 11.12 -20.42 23.54
CA ASP A 154 10.27 -20.72 24.69
C ASP A 154 9.95 -19.46 25.48
N LYS A 155 8.67 -19.13 25.59
CA LYS A 155 8.11 -18.00 26.34
C LYS A 155 6.67 -18.30 26.74
N ALA A 156 6.20 -17.68 27.83
CA ALA A 156 4.83 -17.76 28.28
C ALA A 156 4.35 -16.36 28.70
N LEU A 157 3.34 -15.86 28.03
CA LEU A 157 2.74 -14.58 28.38
C LEU A 157 1.93 -14.72 29.67
N TRP A 158 2.08 -13.75 30.55
CA TRP A 158 1.34 -13.60 31.78
C TRP A 158 0.87 -12.15 31.97
N THR A 159 -0.10 -11.92 32.84
CA THR A 159 -0.64 -10.56 33.08
C THR A 159 -0.97 -10.38 34.57
N GLN A 160 -0.95 -9.13 35.02
CA GLN A 160 -1.47 -8.71 36.32
C GLN A 160 -2.98 -8.38 36.27
N HIS A 161 -3.59 -8.37 35.09
CA HIS A 161 -5.03 -8.17 34.96
C HIS A 161 -5.82 -9.34 35.59
N GLU A 162 -7.06 -9.06 35.92
CA GLU A 162 -8.01 -10.07 36.41
C GLU A 162 -8.23 -11.16 35.35
N LYS A 163 -8.90 -12.24 35.75
CA LYS A 163 -9.22 -13.35 34.84
C LYS A 163 -9.99 -12.92 33.61
N GLY A 164 -10.85 -11.92 33.76
CA GLY A 164 -11.75 -11.43 32.70
C GLY A 164 -12.85 -12.43 32.37
N ASP A 165 -13.62 -12.09 31.33
CA ASP A 165 -14.73 -12.92 30.85
C ASP A 165 -14.23 -14.19 30.17
N LEU A 166 -15.12 -15.18 30.08
CA LEU A 166 -14.87 -16.43 29.37
C LEU A 166 -14.92 -16.23 27.88
N ILE A 167 -14.11 -17.01 27.16
CA ILE A 167 -14.20 -17.09 25.70
C ILE A 167 -15.35 -18.02 25.34
N TYR A 168 -16.24 -17.53 24.46
CA TYR A 168 -17.37 -18.30 23.96
C TYR A 168 -17.03 -18.91 22.61
N LEU A 169 -17.29 -20.20 22.44
CA LEU A 169 -17.18 -20.92 21.18
C LEU A 169 -18.58 -21.34 20.74
N SER A 170 -18.99 -20.92 19.56
CA SER A 170 -20.24 -21.32 18.92
C SER A 170 -19.97 -22.02 17.61
N GLN A 171 -20.77 -23.02 17.29
CA GLN A 171 -20.75 -23.72 16.00
C GLN A 171 -22.12 -23.59 15.36
N PHE A 172 -22.13 -23.25 14.08
CA PHE A 172 -23.35 -23.04 13.29
C PHE A 172 -23.40 -24.01 12.12
N ASP A 173 -24.60 -24.31 11.63
CA ASP A 173 -24.82 -25.19 10.49
C ASP A 173 -24.58 -24.47 9.15
N SER A 174 -24.67 -23.13 9.15
CA SER A 174 -24.44 -22.28 7.97
C SER A 174 -23.76 -20.97 8.34
N ASP A 175 -23.07 -20.36 7.36
CA ASP A 175 -22.51 -19.00 7.44
C ASP A 175 -23.59 -17.94 7.65
N TYR A 176 -24.79 -18.18 7.13
CA TYR A 176 -25.97 -17.32 7.34
C TYR A 176 -26.40 -17.28 8.81
N ASP A 177 -26.46 -18.46 9.48
CA ASP A 177 -26.81 -18.55 10.90
C ASP A 177 -25.73 -17.93 11.78
N GLU A 178 -24.47 -18.13 11.43
CA GLU A 178 -23.32 -17.50 12.09
C GLU A 178 -23.46 -15.97 12.05
N ALA A 179 -23.59 -15.39 10.86
CA ALA A 179 -23.67 -13.93 10.68
C ALA A 179 -24.91 -13.34 11.34
N SER A 180 -26.05 -14.05 11.28
CA SER A 180 -27.32 -13.62 11.92
C SER A 180 -27.19 -13.61 13.45
N SER A 181 -26.57 -14.63 14.02
CA SER A 181 -26.33 -14.73 15.47
C SER A 181 -25.40 -13.64 15.98
N ILE A 182 -24.31 -13.37 15.23
CA ILE A 182 -23.33 -12.33 15.59
C ILE A 182 -23.98 -10.95 15.51
N ALA A 183 -24.71 -10.62 14.45
CA ALA A 183 -25.40 -9.35 14.33
C ALA A 183 -26.44 -9.14 15.44
N ALA A 184 -27.19 -10.20 15.79
CA ALA A 184 -28.14 -10.15 16.91
C ALA A 184 -27.46 -9.94 18.26
N ALA A 185 -26.31 -10.58 18.50
CA ALA A 185 -25.53 -10.43 19.72
C ALA A 185 -24.99 -8.99 19.86
N ILE A 186 -24.39 -8.43 18.81
CA ILE A 186 -23.92 -7.03 18.78
C ILE A 186 -25.09 -6.08 19.12
N ALA A 187 -26.21 -6.23 18.41
CA ALA A 187 -27.40 -5.40 18.66
C ALA A 187 -27.96 -5.53 20.07
N ALA A 188 -27.89 -6.70 20.68
CA ALA A 188 -28.36 -6.92 22.05
C ALA A 188 -27.45 -6.23 23.09
N VAL A 189 -26.13 -6.36 22.95
CA VAL A 189 -25.15 -5.78 23.87
C VAL A 189 -25.18 -4.25 23.77
N THR A 190 -25.23 -3.69 22.55
CA THR A 190 -25.31 -2.23 22.33
C THR A 190 -26.61 -1.65 22.91
N ARG A 191 -27.76 -2.30 22.66
CA ARG A 191 -29.03 -1.88 23.24
C ARG A 191 -29.08 -1.92 24.76
N SER A 192 -28.32 -2.80 25.39
CA SER A 192 -28.22 -2.86 26.86
C SER A 192 -27.32 -1.75 27.44
N GLY A 193 -26.60 -0.99 26.60
CA GLY A 193 -25.66 0.03 27.02
C GLY A 193 -24.36 -0.53 27.62
N GLN A 194 -24.03 -1.79 27.38
CA GLN A 194 -22.81 -2.43 27.87
C GLN A 194 -21.58 -2.11 27.00
N ALA A 195 -21.80 -1.86 25.70
CA ALA A 195 -20.76 -1.48 24.75
C ALA A 195 -21.35 -0.64 23.60
N ASP A 196 -20.51 0.17 22.97
CA ASP A 196 -20.80 0.90 21.73
C ASP A 196 -20.42 0.05 20.51
N TYR A 197 -20.87 0.41 19.31
CA TYR A 197 -20.51 -0.33 18.08
C TYR A 197 -19.01 -0.35 17.81
N LYS A 198 -18.28 0.71 18.15
CA LYS A 198 -16.82 0.81 18.02
C LYS A 198 -16.04 -0.20 18.87
N ASP A 199 -16.68 -0.80 19.88
CA ASP A 199 -16.06 -1.79 20.76
C ASP A 199 -16.08 -3.20 20.14
N PHE A 200 -16.66 -3.35 18.93
CA PHE A 200 -16.76 -4.63 18.24
C PHE A 200 -15.89 -4.65 16.99
N ALA A 201 -15.24 -5.79 16.76
CA ALA A 201 -14.57 -6.12 15.51
C ALA A 201 -14.93 -7.54 15.08
N ILE A 202 -15.22 -7.73 13.78
CA ILE A 202 -15.43 -9.04 13.17
C ILE A 202 -14.19 -9.38 12.36
N LEU A 203 -13.48 -10.41 12.77
CA LEU A 203 -12.26 -10.86 12.14
C LEU A 203 -12.50 -12.15 11.36
N TYR A 204 -12.03 -12.20 10.13
CA TYR A 204 -12.18 -13.36 9.25
C TYR A 204 -10.89 -13.68 8.49
N ARG A 205 -10.85 -14.85 7.84
CA ARG A 205 -9.64 -15.31 7.13
C ARG A 205 -9.49 -14.69 5.74
N THR A 206 -10.58 -14.50 5.01
CA THR A 206 -10.59 -13.99 3.63
C THR A 206 -11.66 -12.93 3.46
N ASN A 207 -11.42 -11.96 2.59
CA ASN A 207 -12.39 -10.88 2.30
C ASN A 207 -13.73 -11.40 1.75
N ALA A 208 -13.75 -12.59 1.13
CA ALA A 208 -15.01 -13.18 0.65
C ALA A 208 -16.01 -13.46 1.78
N GLN A 209 -15.52 -13.69 3.00
CA GLN A 209 -16.35 -13.95 4.18
C GLN A 209 -17.09 -12.71 4.69
N SER A 210 -16.63 -11.48 4.34
CA SER A 210 -17.27 -10.26 4.83
C SER A 210 -18.70 -10.09 4.33
N ARG A 211 -19.01 -10.54 3.12
CA ARG A 211 -20.27 -10.26 2.42
C ARG A 211 -21.52 -10.64 3.24
N ILE A 212 -21.52 -11.82 3.85
CA ILE A 212 -22.68 -12.28 4.62
C ILE A 212 -22.86 -11.45 5.90
N PHE A 213 -21.74 -11.06 6.55
CA PHE A 213 -21.78 -10.16 7.71
C PHE A 213 -22.30 -8.78 7.34
N GLU A 214 -21.83 -8.21 6.21
CA GLU A 214 -22.32 -6.92 5.71
C GLU A 214 -23.85 -6.93 5.53
N GLU A 215 -24.37 -7.96 4.86
CA GLU A 215 -25.82 -8.12 4.64
C GLU A 215 -26.60 -8.14 5.97
N LYS A 216 -26.08 -8.86 6.98
CA LYS A 216 -26.72 -8.96 8.29
C LYS A 216 -26.62 -7.70 9.11
N LEU A 217 -25.49 -7.01 9.06
CA LEU A 217 -25.31 -5.73 9.73
C LEU A 217 -26.23 -4.65 9.15
N VAL A 218 -26.32 -4.57 7.81
CA VAL A 218 -27.28 -3.68 7.11
C VAL A 218 -28.72 -3.97 7.52
N THR A 219 -29.13 -5.25 7.48
CA THR A 219 -30.49 -5.67 7.83
C THR A 219 -30.86 -5.31 9.27
N ASN A 220 -29.89 -5.31 10.18
CA ASN A 220 -30.09 -4.95 11.58
C ASN A 220 -29.82 -3.45 11.88
N ASN A 221 -29.58 -2.61 10.85
CA ASN A 221 -29.19 -1.20 10.98
C ASN A 221 -27.96 -0.98 11.90
N ILE A 222 -26.98 -1.88 11.82
CA ILE A 222 -25.73 -1.77 12.56
C ILE A 222 -24.70 -1.08 11.65
N PRO A 223 -24.16 0.08 12.04
CA PRO A 223 -23.13 0.75 11.27
C PRO A 223 -21.83 -0.07 11.28
N TYR A 224 -21.18 -0.19 10.13
CA TYR A 224 -19.95 -0.96 10.00
C TYR A 224 -19.00 -0.34 8.99
N ARG A 225 -17.73 -0.74 9.06
CA ARG A 225 -16.69 -0.42 8.07
C ARG A 225 -15.88 -1.68 7.78
N ILE A 226 -15.58 -1.91 6.49
CA ILE A 226 -14.62 -2.92 6.07
C ILE A 226 -13.26 -2.25 5.95
N VAL A 227 -12.30 -2.70 6.73
CA VAL A 227 -10.91 -2.25 6.64
C VAL A 227 -10.24 -3.04 5.53
N GLY A 228 -9.54 -2.34 4.61
CA GLY A 228 -8.93 -2.95 3.43
C GLY A 228 -9.92 -3.27 2.28
N ALA A 229 -11.13 -2.70 2.31
CA ALA A 229 -12.01 -2.67 1.14
C ALA A 229 -11.41 -1.73 0.07
N VAL A 230 -12.02 -1.67 -1.13
CA VAL A 230 -11.49 -0.91 -2.28
C VAL A 230 -10.91 0.43 -1.81
N ASN A 231 -9.58 0.46 -1.70
CA ASN A 231 -8.81 1.60 -1.24
C ASN A 231 -9.24 2.86 -2.00
N PHE A 232 -9.33 3.99 -1.33
CA PHE A 232 -9.63 5.30 -1.90
C PHE A 232 -8.88 5.52 -3.21
N TYR A 233 -7.59 5.23 -3.24
CA TYR A 233 -6.73 5.36 -4.42
C TYR A 233 -7.00 4.34 -5.54
N GLN A 234 -7.80 3.32 -5.29
CA GLN A 234 -8.24 2.35 -6.29
C GLN A 234 -9.54 2.75 -6.98
N ARG A 235 -10.27 3.74 -6.47
CA ARG A 235 -11.50 4.27 -7.08
C ARG A 235 -11.20 4.84 -8.46
N LYS A 236 -12.14 4.66 -9.40
CA LYS A 236 -11.94 5.00 -10.82
C LYS A 236 -11.55 6.46 -11.01
N GLU A 237 -12.31 7.38 -10.43
CA GLU A 237 -12.12 8.82 -10.51
C GLU A 237 -10.76 9.26 -9.92
N ILE A 238 -10.36 8.63 -8.82
CA ILE A 238 -9.06 8.90 -8.18
C ILE A 238 -7.92 8.39 -9.05
N LYS A 239 -8.03 7.17 -9.60
CA LYS A 239 -7.05 6.66 -10.56
C LYS A 239 -6.93 7.54 -11.80
N ASP A 240 -8.03 8.12 -12.26
CA ASP A 240 -8.03 9.01 -13.40
C ASP A 240 -7.27 10.31 -13.07
N MET A 241 -7.55 10.93 -11.91
CA MET A 241 -6.82 12.12 -11.45
C MET A 241 -5.33 11.84 -11.22
N LEU A 242 -5.00 10.75 -10.53
CA LEU A 242 -3.61 10.34 -10.33
C LEU A 242 -2.87 10.05 -11.64
N ALA A 243 -3.57 9.51 -12.65
CA ALA A 243 -2.96 9.29 -13.97
C ALA A 243 -2.66 10.60 -14.70
N TYR A 244 -3.46 11.66 -14.50
CA TYR A 244 -3.11 13.00 -14.96
C TYR A 244 -1.85 13.50 -14.26
N LEU A 245 -1.80 13.45 -12.94
CA LEU A 245 -0.64 13.89 -12.15
C LEU A 245 0.63 13.11 -12.54
N ARG A 246 0.56 11.79 -12.66
CA ARG A 246 1.68 10.95 -13.10
C ARG A 246 2.14 11.27 -14.52
N THR A 247 1.21 11.56 -15.45
CA THR A 247 1.56 11.92 -16.83
C THR A 247 2.26 13.28 -16.90
N ILE A 248 1.88 14.21 -16.03
CA ILE A 248 2.51 15.53 -15.91
C ILE A 248 3.92 15.36 -15.34
N GLU A 249 4.09 14.58 -14.27
CA GLU A 249 5.38 14.31 -13.65
C GLU A 249 6.29 13.48 -14.58
N ASN A 250 5.78 12.39 -15.13
CA ASN A 250 6.57 11.47 -15.93
C ASN A 250 5.82 10.99 -17.19
N GLY A 251 6.07 11.64 -18.31
CA GLY A 251 5.50 11.27 -19.61
C GLY A 251 5.96 9.89 -20.15
N LEU A 252 6.84 9.17 -19.45
CA LEU A 252 7.26 7.82 -19.79
C LEU A 252 6.34 6.73 -19.22
N ASP A 253 5.41 7.10 -18.32
CA ASP A 253 4.40 6.17 -17.80
C ASP A 253 3.27 5.97 -18.83
N ASP A 254 3.51 5.07 -19.76
CA ASP A 254 2.56 4.71 -20.82
C ASP A 254 1.19 4.26 -20.30
N ILE A 255 1.13 3.67 -19.10
CA ILE A 255 -0.10 3.17 -18.50
C ILE A 255 -0.99 4.35 -18.11
N SER A 256 -0.42 5.35 -17.43
CA SER A 256 -1.14 6.56 -17.04
C SER A 256 -1.57 7.37 -18.26
N VAL A 257 -0.69 7.55 -19.25
CA VAL A 257 -1.04 8.27 -20.49
C VAL A 257 -2.19 7.59 -21.23
N LYS A 258 -2.12 6.26 -21.42
CA LYS A 258 -3.18 5.48 -22.08
C LYS A 258 -4.49 5.50 -21.33
N ARG A 259 -4.44 5.61 -19.99
CA ARG A 259 -5.63 5.72 -19.16
C ARG A 259 -6.38 7.02 -19.41
N ILE A 260 -5.69 8.16 -19.48
CA ILE A 260 -6.32 9.48 -19.52
C ILE A 260 -6.54 10.05 -20.92
N ILE A 261 -5.92 9.49 -21.95
CA ILE A 261 -6.01 10.04 -23.32
C ILE A 261 -7.47 10.22 -23.80
N ASN A 262 -8.38 9.41 -23.29
CA ASN A 262 -9.82 9.43 -23.59
C ASN A 262 -10.70 9.60 -22.35
N VAL A 263 -10.18 10.14 -21.28
CA VAL A 263 -10.89 10.40 -20.02
C VAL A 263 -10.61 11.85 -19.61
N PRO A 264 -11.59 12.75 -19.73
CA PRO A 264 -12.92 12.62 -20.35
C PRO A 264 -12.87 12.26 -21.85
N LYS A 265 -14.00 11.77 -22.36
CA LYS A 265 -14.07 11.23 -23.73
C LYS A 265 -13.69 12.27 -24.79
N ARG A 266 -12.56 12.06 -25.49
CA ARG A 266 -12.06 12.93 -26.59
C ARG A 266 -12.33 12.37 -27.99
N GLY A 267 -12.88 11.15 -28.06
CA GLY A 267 -13.19 10.49 -29.35
C GLY A 267 -11.94 10.06 -30.12
N ILE A 268 -10.88 9.65 -29.39
CA ILE A 268 -9.71 8.98 -29.95
C ILE A 268 -10.00 7.47 -29.88
N GLY A 269 -10.15 6.83 -31.05
CA GLY A 269 -10.56 5.43 -31.15
C GLY A 269 -9.44 4.45 -30.78
N LEU A 270 -9.80 3.23 -30.36
CA LEU A 270 -8.85 2.17 -30.00
C LEU A 270 -7.85 1.88 -31.12
N THR A 271 -8.30 1.83 -32.38
CA THR A 271 -7.42 1.63 -33.54
C THR A 271 -6.38 2.74 -33.70
N THR A 272 -6.68 3.96 -33.27
CA THR A 272 -5.70 5.06 -33.25
C THR A 272 -4.67 4.83 -32.15
N ILE A 273 -5.13 4.43 -30.95
CA ILE A 273 -4.26 4.09 -29.82
C ILE A 273 -3.32 2.93 -30.17
N ASP A 274 -3.84 1.88 -30.83
CA ASP A 274 -3.02 0.73 -31.27
C ASP A 274 -1.93 1.15 -32.27
N ARG A 275 -2.25 2.03 -33.23
CA ARG A 275 -1.27 2.56 -34.20
C ARG A 275 -0.18 3.39 -33.53
N ILE A 276 -0.55 4.24 -32.58
CA ILE A 276 0.41 5.04 -31.81
C ILE A 276 1.29 4.12 -30.97
N THR A 277 0.70 3.08 -30.34
CA THR A 277 1.47 2.08 -29.58
C THR A 277 2.46 1.33 -30.47
N SER A 278 2.04 0.92 -31.67
CA SER A 278 2.92 0.24 -32.64
C SER A 278 4.07 1.15 -33.07
N TYR A 279 3.79 2.42 -33.35
CA TYR A 279 4.81 3.41 -33.69
C TYR A 279 5.80 3.63 -32.53
N ALA A 280 5.30 3.74 -31.31
CA ALA A 280 6.13 3.89 -30.12
C ALA A 280 7.12 2.72 -29.97
N ILE A 281 6.64 1.48 -30.15
CA ILE A 281 7.48 0.27 -30.11
C ILE A 281 8.52 0.27 -31.25
N GLU A 282 8.11 0.59 -32.48
CA GLU A 282 8.98 0.58 -33.65
C GLU A 282 10.11 1.61 -33.55
N HIS A 283 9.82 2.77 -32.94
CA HIS A 283 10.77 3.89 -32.84
C HIS A 283 11.43 4.00 -31.45
N GLU A 284 11.27 2.99 -30.62
CA GLU A 284 11.86 2.93 -29.26
C GLU A 284 11.58 4.22 -28.44
N THR A 285 10.35 4.73 -28.52
CA THR A 285 9.89 5.92 -27.79
C THR A 285 8.72 5.58 -26.86
N SER A 286 8.43 6.46 -25.88
CA SER A 286 7.25 6.31 -25.03
C SER A 286 5.95 6.58 -25.84
N PHE A 287 4.82 6.09 -25.31
CA PHE A 287 3.53 6.37 -25.93
C PHE A 287 3.26 7.88 -25.99
N TYR A 288 3.67 8.64 -24.97
CA TYR A 288 3.55 10.11 -24.97
C TYR A 288 4.45 10.75 -26.04
N GLY A 289 5.68 10.29 -26.19
CA GLY A 289 6.59 10.73 -27.25
C GLY A 289 6.03 10.44 -28.65
N ALA A 290 5.35 9.30 -28.84
CA ALA A 290 4.64 9.00 -30.07
C ALA A 290 3.42 9.91 -30.29
N LEU A 291 2.70 10.31 -29.23
CA LEU A 291 1.62 11.31 -29.34
C LEU A 291 2.14 12.67 -29.80
N GLN A 292 3.29 13.13 -29.29
CA GLN A 292 3.93 14.37 -29.72
C GLN A 292 4.35 14.34 -31.23
N ASN A 293 4.60 13.15 -31.75
CA ASN A 293 4.99 12.91 -33.13
C ASN A 293 3.83 12.39 -34.01
N CYS A 294 2.58 12.57 -33.60
CA CYS A 294 1.42 11.94 -34.24
C CYS A 294 1.22 12.34 -35.71
N ASP A 295 1.77 13.46 -36.16
CA ASP A 295 1.74 13.91 -37.57
C ASP A 295 2.48 12.95 -38.49
N TYR A 296 3.47 12.22 -38.01
CA TYR A 296 4.29 11.28 -38.78
C TYR A 296 3.71 9.84 -38.75
N ILE A 297 2.61 9.59 -38.05
CA ILE A 297 2.02 8.26 -37.93
C ILE A 297 0.94 8.03 -38.97
N ASP A 298 1.15 7.02 -39.82
CA ASP A 298 0.19 6.68 -40.87
C ASP A 298 -1.16 6.21 -40.28
N GLY A 299 -2.24 6.74 -40.89
CA GLY A 299 -3.61 6.38 -40.50
C GLY A 299 -4.15 7.03 -39.24
N VAL A 300 -3.41 7.99 -38.63
CA VAL A 300 -3.83 8.74 -37.43
C VAL A 300 -4.36 10.14 -37.79
N LYS A 301 -4.19 10.61 -39.03
CA LYS A 301 -4.52 11.98 -39.51
C LYS A 301 -5.89 12.52 -39.07
N ARG A 302 -6.93 11.66 -38.99
CA ARG A 302 -8.28 12.11 -38.57
C ARG A 302 -8.35 12.44 -37.06
N SER A 303 -7.44 11.93 -36.27
CA SER A 303 -7.39 12.12 -34.82
C SER A 303 -6.29 13.08 -34.36
N THR A 304 -5.41 13.52 -35.27
CA THR A 304 -4.26 14.39 -34.99
C THR A 304 -4.67 15.65 -34.22
N GLY A 305 -5.72 16.35 -34.65
CA GLY A 305 -6.18 17.55 -33.94
C GLY A 305 -6.60 17.28 -32.47
N LYS A 306 -7.21 16.12 -32.19
CA LYS A 306 -7.62 15.74 -30.86
C LYS A 306 -6.42 15.31 -30.01
N ILE A 307 -5.46 14.64 -30.64
CA ILE A 307 -4.21 14.21 -29.99
C ILE A 307 -3.40 15.46 -29.64
N ASN A 308 -3.23 16.39 -30.56
CA ASN A 308 -2.51 17.64 -30.32
C ASN A 308 -3.19 18.48 -29.22
N SER A 309 -4.53 18.51 -29.18
CA SER A 309 -5.24 19.18 -28.07
C SER A 309 -4.94 18.52 -26.71
N PHE A 310 -4.87 17.19 -26.65
CA PHE A 310 -4.50 16.50 -25.42
C PHE A 310 -3.03 16.76 -25.04
N VAL A 311 -2.10 16.66 -25.98
CA VAL A 311 -0.68 16.95 -25.73
C VAL A 311 -0.51 18.40 -25.26
N ASN A 312 -1.14 19.36 -25.93
CA ASN A 312 -1.06 20.77 -25.54
C ASN A 312 -1.61 21.02 -24.13
N LEU A 313 -2.68 20.32 -23.75
CA LEU A 313 -3.24 20.38 -22.39
C LEU A 313 -2.22 19.89 -21.34
N ILE A 314 -1.60 18.74 -21.55
CA ILE A 314 -0.57 18.22 -20.63
C ILE A 314 0.63 19.17 -20.58
N GLU A 315 1.10 19.66 -21.72
CA GLU A 315 2.23 20.60 -21.79
C GLU A 315 1.90 21.97 -21.16
N SER A 316 0.61 22.39 -21.12
CA SER A 316 0.23 23.59 -20.38
C SER A 316 0.37 23.39 -18.87
N PHE A 317 -0.10 22.27 -18.34
CA PHE A 317 0.06 21.93 -16.92
C PHE A 317 1.52 21.87 -16.49
N LYS A 318 2.38 21.22 -17.30
CA LYS A 318 3.84 21.17 -17.02
C LYS A 318 4.46 22.56 -16.94
N ARG A 319 4.12 23.44 -17.89
CA ARG A 319 4.63 24.81 -17.91
C ARG A 319 4.13 25.65 -16.74
N HIS A 320 2.87 25.45 -16.30
CA HIS A 320 2.33 26.18 -15.16
C HIS A 320 3.00 25.73 -13.87
N LEU A 321 3.30 24.43 -13.73
CA LEU A 321 4.00 23.89 -12.57
C LEU A 321 5.45 24.44 -12.42
N GLU A 322 6.05 24.93 -13.51
CA GLU A 322 7.36 25.60 -13.51
C GLU A 322 7.30 27.10 -13.17
N MET A 323 6.09 27.66 -12.98
CA MET A 323 5.91 29.10 -12.69
C MET A 323 6.04 29.35 -11.19
N ASP A 324 6.73 30.44 -10.83
CA ASP A 324 6.83 30.88 -9.46
C ASP A 324 5.44 31.15 -8.85
N GLY A 325 5.18 30.55 -7.69
CA GLY A 325 3.94 30.74 -6.95
C GLY A 325 2.75 29.90 -7.40
N TYR A 326 2.94 28.98 -8.36
CA TYR A 326 1.94 28.00 -8.76
C TYR A 326 2.17 26.68 -8.03
N GLY A 327 1.20 26.24 -7.23
CA GLY A 327 1.31 25.08 -6.34
C GLY A 327 0.60 23.82 -6.85
N LEU A 328 0.76 22.73 -6.11
CA LEU A 328 0.06 21.46 -6.40
C LEU A 328 -1.46 21.57 -6.25
N ASP A 329 -1.93 22.45 -5.37
CA ASP A 329 -3.35 22.71 -5.18
C ASP A 329 -3.95 23.49 -6.37
N ASP A 330 -3.17 24.37 -7.01
CA ASP A 330 -3.57 25.05 -8.24
C ASP A 330 -3.61 24.05 -9.39
N LEU A 331 -2.60 23.17 -9.48
CA LEU A 331 -2.51 22.15 -10.53
C LEU A 331 -3.73 21.21 -10.53
N ILE A 332 -4.12 20.66 -9.38
CA ILE A 332 -5.24 19.72 -9.32
C ILE A 332 -6.57 20.41 -9.67
N LYS A 333 -6.77 21.65 -9.21
CA LYS A 333 -7.95 22.45 -9.57
C LYS A 333 -8.00 22.74 -11.07
N GLU A 334 -6.87 23.13 -11.66
CA GLU A 334 -6.78 23.36 -13.10
C GLU A 334 -7.03 22.09 -13.90
N ILE A 335 -6.50 20.93 -13.48
CA ILE A 335 -6.80 19.64 -14.12
C ILE A 335 -8.30 19.38 -14.13
N ILE A 336 -8.99 19.56 -12.99
CA ILE A 336 -10.44 19.34 -12.86
C ILE A 336 -11.21 20.27 -13.81
N ASP A 337 -10.86 21.55 -13.83
CA ASP A 337 -11.57 22.58 -14.60
C ASP A 337 -11.32 22.43 -16.12
N GLU A 338 -10.07 22.35 -16.55
CA GLU A 338 -9.70 22.29 -17.97
C GLU A 338 -10.08 20.96 -18.64
N THR A 339 -10.08 19.87 -17.88
CA THR A 339 -10.58 18.59 -18.41
C THR A 339 -12.10 18.53 -18.45
N GLY A 340 -12.80 19.30 -17.61
CA GLY A 340 -14.24 19.24 -17.41
C GLY A 340 -14.72 17.93 -16.78
N TYR A 341 -13.85 17.24 -16.03
CA TYR A 341 -14.16 15.92 -15.45
C TYR A 341 -15.34 15.98 -14.47
N VAL A 342 -15.33 16.96 -13.56
CA VAL A 342 -16.42 17.15 -12.58
C VAL A 342 -17.71 17.59 -13.29
N LYS A 343 -17.64 18.46 -14.30
CA LYS A 343 -18.81 18.84 -15.09
C LYS A 343 -19.54 17.66 -15.71
N LEU A 344 -18.80 16.67 -16.21
CA LEU A 344 -19.39 15.46 -16.78
C LEU A 344 -20.09 14.61 -15.70
N LEU A 345 -19.56 14.56 -14.49
CA LEU A 345 -20.20 13.87 -13.37
C LEU A 345 -21.47 14.60 -12.92
N GLU A 346 -21.44 15.94 -12.88
CA GLU A 346 -22.63 16.76 -12.60
C GLU A 346 -23.76 16.54 -13.63
N GLU A 347 -23.40 16.39 -14.92
CA GLU A 347 -24.35 16.12 -16.00
C GLU A 347 -24.98 14.71 -15.88
N GLU A 348 -24.32 13.74 -15.24
CA GLU A 348 -24.87 12.40 -14.96
C GLU A 348 -26.02 12.46 -13.94
N ASP A 349 -26.06 13.44 -13.03
CA ASP A 349 -27.05 13.70 -11.97
C ASP A 349 -27.50 12.43 -11.23
N THR A 350 -26.56 11.55 -10.91
CA THR A 350 -26.79 10.31 -10.14
C THR A 350 -26.15 10.40 -8.77
N GLU A 351 -26.65 9.66 -7.78
CA GLU A 351 -26.03 9.58 -6.45
C GLU A 351 -24.62 8.98 -6.54
N GLU A 352 -24.37 8.09 -7.49
CA GLU A 352 -23.04 7.54 -7.74
C GLU A 352 -22.08 8.63 -8.27
N ALA A 353 -22.54 9.50 -9.17
CA ALA A 353 -21.75 10.62 -9.67
C ALA A 353 -21.43 11.64 -8.57
N LYS A 354 -22.40 11.94 -7.68
CA LYS A 354 -22.16 12.79 -6.51
C LYS A 354 -21.08 12.22 -5.59
N GLY A 355 -21.14 10.91 -5.28
CA GLY A 355 -20.12 10.26 -4.49
C GLY A 355 -18.73 10.26 -5.14
N ARG A 356 -18.66 10.25 -6.50
CA ARG A 356 -17.38 10.42 -7.21
C ARG A 356 -16.86 11.85 -7.13
N ILE A 357 -17.72 12.85 -7.14
CA ILE A 357 -17.34 14.26 -6.94
C ILE A 357 -16.77 14.45 -5.54
N GLU A 358 -17.45 13.94 -4.51
CA GLU A 358 -16.95 13.97 -3.12
C GLU A 358 -15.56 13.31 -2.99
N ASN A 359 -15.32 12.20 -3.70
CA ASN A 359 -14.01 11.55 -3.73
C ASN A 359 -12.92 12.44 -4.35
N ILE A 360 -13.25 13.20 -5.40
CA ILE A 360 -12.31 14.14 -6.03
C ILE A 360 -12.01 15.31 -5.08
N GLU A 361 -13.03 15.84 -4.39
CA GLU A 361 -12.85 16.88 -3.37
C GLU A 361 -11.97 16.39 -2.22
N GLU A 362 -12.13 15.14 -1.79
CA GLU A 362 -11.25 14.54 -0.80
C GLU A 362 -9.80 14.40 -1.28
N LEU A 363 -9.56 14.10 -2.56
CA LEU A 363 -8.20 14.11 -3.12
C LEU A 363 -7.60 15.52 -3.09
N VAL A 364 -8.37 16.56 -3.41
CA VAL A 364 -7.93 17.97 -3.31
C VAL A 364 -7.54 18.31 -1.87
N ASN A 365 -8.35 17.90 -0.89
CA ASN A 365 -8.06 18.10 0.53
C ASN A 365 -6.77 17.36 0.97
N LYS A 366 -6.52 16.15 0.45
CA LYS A 366 -5.29 15.40 0.73
C LYS A 366 -4.05 16.09 0.17
N ILE A 367 -4.14 16.70 -1.02
CA ILE A 367 -3.06 17.53 -1.58
C ILE A 367 -2.79 18.74 -0.67
N ALA A 368 -3.84 19.42 -0.19
CA ALA A 368 -3.68 20.54 0.73
C ALA A 368 -3.01 20.12 2.05
N SER A 369 -3.42 18.98 2.62
CA SER A 369 -2.80 18.43 3.84
C SER A 369 -1.34 18.04 3.62
N TYR A 370 -0.99 17.48 2.45
CA TYR A 370 0.39 17.19 2.08
C TYR A 370 1.24 18.47 2.05
N ILE A 371 0.74 19.53 1.41
CA ILE A 371 1.41 20.83 1.36
C ILE A 371 1.66 21.39 2.77
N GLU A 372 0.67 21.29 3.66
CA GLU A 372 0.78 21.72 5.05
C GLU A 372 1.79 20.89 5.86
N SER A 373 1.99 19.61 5.52
CA SER A 373 2.93 18.73 6.22
C SER A 373 4.38 18.89 5.81
N CYS A 374 4.66 19.60 4.72
CA CYS A 374 6.01 19.92 4.24
C CYS A 374 6.58 21.15 4.99
N ASP A 375 6.97 20.98 6.28
CA ASP A 375 7.39 22.10 7.17
C ASP A 375 8.65 22.84 6.69
N ASP A 376 9.63 22.13 6.10
CA ASP A 376 10.95 22.69 5.71
C ASP A 376 11.34 22.40 4.24
N GLU A 377 10.55 21.62 3.50
CA GLU A 377 10.82 21.24 2.10
C GLU A 377 9.73 21.83 1.18
N GLU A 378 10.10 22.28 -0.02
CA GLU A 378 9.11 22.71 -1.00
C GLU A 378 8.23 21.53 -1.44
N PRO A 379 6.89 21.64 -1.34
CA PRO A 379 5.97 20.59 -1.79
C PRO A 379 6.19 20.28 -3.27
N SER A 380 6.47 19.02 -3.61
CA SER A 380 6.69 18.60 -5.00
C SER A 380 5.68 17.57 -5.46
N LEU A 381 5.39 17.56 -6.76
CA LEU A 381 4.49 16.57 -7.37
C LEU A 381 5.03 15.15 -7.20
N SER A 382 6.33 14.96 -7.36
CA SER A 382 7.02 13.69 -7.14
C SER A 382 6.84 13.20 -5.71
N GLY A 383 7.10 14.05 -4.71
CA GLY A 383 6.95 13.72 -3.30
C GLY A 383 5.51 13.32 -2.93
N PHE A 384 4.52 14.05 -3.45
CA PHE A 384 3.12 13.69 -3.25
C PHE A 384 2.78 12.32 -3.85
N LEU A 385 3.24 12.04 -5.07
CA LEU A 385 3.01 10.75 -5.73
C LEU A 385 3.73 9.59 -5.03
N GLU A 386 4.91 9.84 -4.45
CA GLU A 386 5.63 8.87 -3.62
C GLU A 386 4.88 8.58 -2.32
N GLU A 387 4.37 9.61 -1.62
CA GLU A 387 3.56 9.44 -0.42
C GLU A 387 2.32 8.58 -0.70
N ILE A 388 1.59 8.88 -1.79
CA ILE A 388 0.43 8.06 -2.18
C ILE A 388 0.82 6.61 -2.47
N ALA A 389 1.96 6.36 -3.10
CA ALA A 389 2.41 5.01 -3.39
C ALA A 389 2.68 4.21 -2.10
N LEU A 390 3.16 4.88 -1.04
CA LEU A 390 3.39 4.28 0.28
C LEU A 390 2.09 4.06 1.07
N VAL A 391 1.12 4.97 0.93
CA VAL A 391 -0.15 4.95 1.69
C VAL A 391 -1.20 4.02 1.05
N ALA A 392 -0.99 3.58 -0.17
CA ALA A 392 -1.98 2.83 -0.99
C ALA A 392 -2.57 1.57 -0.32
N ASP A 393 -2.06 1.12 0.81
CA ASP A 393 -2.54 -0.06 1.55
C ASP A 393 -3.03 0.26 2.99
N ILE A 394 -2.98 1.52 3.45
CA ILE A 394 -3.34 1.85 4.83
C ILE A 394 -4.55 2.80 4.83
N ASP A 395 -5.76 2.25 4.85
CA ASP A 395 -6.94 3.04 5.19
C ASP A 395 -6.81 3.51 6.65
N ASN A 396 -6.70 4.81 6.87
CA ASN A 396 -6.77 5.39 8.21
C ASN A 396 -8.13 5.06 8.83
N VAL A 397 -8.11 4.22 9.87
CA VAL A 397 -9.28 3.96 10.70
C VAL A 397 -9.53 5.23 11.52
N ASP A 398 -10.55 5.99 11.16
CA ASP A 398 -11.01 7.11 11.97
C ASP A 398 -11.69 6.53 13.22
N GLU A 399 -11.00 6.58 14.36
CA GLU A 399 -11.47 6.07 15.66
C GLU A 399 -12.67 6.85 16.22
N SER A 400 -13.07 7.95 15.57
CA SER A 400 -14.14 8.84 16.06
C SER A 400 -15.56 8.33 15.74
N ASN A 401 -15.72 7.34 14.85
CA ASN A 401 -17.03 6.85 14.41
C ASN A 401 -17.46 5.60 15.21
N ASP A 402 -18.70 5.64 15.75
CA ASP A 402 -19.32 4.50 16.44
C ASP A 402 -19.81 3.46 15.44
N LEU A 403 -18.93 2.52 15.03
CA LEU A 403 -19.19 1.51 14.02
C LEU A 403 -18.40 0.21 14.27
N VAL A 404 -18.95 -0.91 13.82
CA VAL A 404 -18.32 -2.23 13.89
C VAL A 404 -17.23 -2.33 12.81
N LEU A 405 -16.04 -2.79 13.18
CA LEU A 405 -14.96 -3.02 12.23
C LEU A 405 -14.99 -4.45 11.68
N LEU A 406 -14.87 -4.59 10.37
CA LEU A 406 -14.75 -5.86 9.66
C LEU A 406 -13.39 -5.92 8.97
N MET A 407 -12.57 -6.95 9.26
CA MET A 407 -11.25 -7.06 8.63
C MET A 407 -10.72 -8.48 8.62
N THR A 408 -9.70 -8.71 7.80
CA THR A 408 -8.98 -9.99 7.86
C THR A 408 -8.11 -10.08 9.11
N LEU A 409 -7.90 -11.29 9.63
CA LEU A 409 -6.98 -11.53 10.75
C LEU A 409 -5.57 -10.96 10.49
N HIS A 410 -5.08 -11.05 9.26
CA HIS A 410 -3.77 -10.50 8.88
C HIS A 410 -3.69 -8.99 9.03
N LEU A 411 -4.76 -8.29 8.66
CA LEU A 411 -4.83 -6.84 8.73
C LEU A 411 -5.01 -6.34 10.17
N SER A 412 -5.76 -7.10 10.99
CA SER A 412 -6.01 -6.73 12.39
C SER A 412 -4.74 -6.67 13.24
N LEU A 413 -3.73 -7.49 12.93
CA LEU A 413 -2.45 -7.48 13.63
C LEU A 413 -1.70 -6.15 13.45
N ILE A 414 -1.84 -5.52 12.28
CA ILE A 414 -1.18 -4.23 11.98
C ILE A 414 -1.97 -3.06 12.56
N HIS A 415 -3.32 -3.09 12.49
CA HIS A 415 -4.16 -1.91 12.78
C HIS A 415 -4.81 -1.88 14.17
N ILE A 416 -5.19 -3.04 14.72
CA ILE A 416 -5.89 -3.12 16.01
C ILE A 416 -4.98 -3.68 17.10
N SER A 417 -4.11 -4.60 16.74
CA SER A 417 -3.28 -5.31 17.71
C SER A 417 -2.05 -4.51 18.15
N GLU A 418 -1.65 -3.48 17.39
CA GLU A 418 -0.63 -2.55 17.83
C GLU A 418 -1.26 -1.36 18.57
N PRO A 419 -0.75 -1.00 19.76
CA PRO A 419 -1.17 0.24 20.39
C PRO A 419 -0.68 1.40 19.53
N THR A 420 -1.61 2.14 18.91
CA THR A 420 -1.34 3.48 18.39
C THR A 420 -0.71 4.30 19.52
N ARG A 421 0.50 4.75 19.28
CA ARG A 421 1.22 5.64 20.19
C ARG A 421 0.63 7.03 20.13
#